data_37ba78d35a65ba05694b9a8592cf384c
#
_entry.id   37ba78d35a65ba05694b9a8592cf384c
#
_cell.length_a   1.000
_cell.length_b   1.000
_cell.length_c   1.000
_cell.angle_alpha   90.00
_cell.angle_beta   90.00
_cell.angle_gamma   90.00
#
_symmetry.space_group_name_H-M   'P 1'
#
loop_
_entity.id
_entity.type
_entity.pdbx_description
1 polymer ?
#
loop_
_entity_poly.entity_id
_entity_poly.type
_entity_poly.pdbx_seq_one_letter_code
_entity_poly.pdbx_strand_id
1 'polypeptide(L)'
;MSTLSQREFAKCLAILTQSPQAPSDLTVNDLVEMGRFPHRGFLGRAGKDDKEHVEWALEQTGVKEMRYRLLNTLSGGERQRAWIAMALAQRPEVLLLDEPTTYLDICHQLEIMQLITRLNQELGLTVVMVVHDLNHAIMYADHVVVVKAGHLVTSGAPREIITAELLAEVFKVKADEFTLSNDLRALVPVDLYK
;
A
#
# COMPACT_ATOMS: atom_id res chain seq x y z
N MET A 1 27.00 -7.40 -8.80
CA MET A 1 25.62 -7.49 -8.28
C MET A 1 25.51 -8.81 -7.56
N SER A 2 25.34 -8.80 -6.23
CA SER A 2 25.07 -10.03 -5.47
C SER A 2 23.67 -10.49 -5.85
N THR A 3 23.55 -11.69 -6.41
CA THR A 3 22.27 -12.32 -6.71
C THR A 3 21.68 -12.83 -5.41
N LEU A 4 20.70 -12.12 -4.87
CA LEU A 4 19.89 -12.61 -3.76
C LEU A 4 19.20 -13.92 -4.19
N SER A 5 19.17 -14.92 -3.33
CA SER A 5 18.32 -16.08 -3.52
C SER A 5 16.84 -15.65 -3.51
N GLN A 6 15.96 -16.42 -4.16
CA GLN A 6 14.51 -16.12 -4.14
C GLN A 6 13.97 -15.96 -2.71
N ARG A 7 14.50 -16.73 -1.77
CA ARG A 7 14.08 -16.68 -0.36
C ARG A 7 14.56 -15.40 0.35
N GLU A 8 15.79 -14.97 0.08
CA GLU A 8 16.30 -13.70 0.61
C GLU A 8 15.53 -12.52 0.02
N PHE A 9 15.25 -12.53 -1.28
CA PHE A 9 14.40 -11.54 -1.93
C PHE A 9 13.00 -11.49 -1.30
N ALA A 10 12.39 -12.67 -1.07
CA ALA A 10 11.08 -12.76 -0.43
C ALA A 10 11.07 -12.32 1.04
N LYS A 11 12.20 -12.12 1.69
CA LYS A 11 12.25 -11.51 3.03
C LYS A 11 12.35 -9.99 2.99
N CYS A 12 12.95 -9.44 1.95
CA CYS A 12 13.15 -8.00 1.81
C CYS A 12 11.95 -7.29 1.17
N LEU A 13 11.19 -7.99 0.33
CA LEU A 13 10.10 -7.42 -0.46
C LEU A 13 8.78 -8.11 -0.15
N ALA A 14 7.79 -7.33 0.31
CA ALA A 14 6.40 -7.77 0.40
C ALA A 14 5.57 -7.14 -0.71
N ILE A 15 4.61 -7.89 -1.27
CA ILE A 15 3.73 -7.44 -2.35
C ILE A 15 2.29 -7.68 -1.92
N LEU A 16 1.46 -6.66 -2.03
CA LEU A 16 0.02 -6.74 -1.89
C LEU A 16 -0.64 -6.35 -3.21
N THR A 17 -1.31 -7.32 -3.85
CA THR A 17 -2.03 -7.11 -5.10
C THR A 17 -3.38 -6.46 -4.87
N GLN A 18 -3.98 -5.88 -5.91
CA GLN A 18 -5.23 -5.11 -5.87
C GLN A 18 -6.42 -5.82 -5.20
N SER A 19 -6.57 -7.12 -5.42
CA SER A 19 -7.71 -7.90 -4.90
C SER A 19 -7.24 -9.25 -4.38
N PRO A 20 -6.50 -9.27 -3.24
CA PRO A 20 -6.01 -10.50 -2.71
C PRO A 20 -7.17 -11.37 -2.22
N GLN A 21 -7.12 -12.66 -2.52
CA GLN A 21 -8.13 -13.62 -2.12
C GLN A 21 -7.58 -14.55 -1.04
N ALA A 22 -8.44 -14.90 -0.11
CA ALA A 22 -8.16 -15.88 0.92
C ALA A 22 -9.38 -16.81 1.10
N PRO A 23 -9.18 -18.04 1.56
CA PRO A 23 -10.27 -18.90 1.99
C PRO A 23 -11.18 -18.20 3.01
N SER A 24 -12.49 -18.45 2.92
CA SER A 24 -13.50 -17.75 3.72
C SER A 24 -13.48 -18.09 5.21
N ASP A 25 -12.82 -19.15 5.57
CA ASP A 25 -12.68 -19.69 6.93
C ASP A 25 -11.42 -19.24 7.67
N LEU A 26 -10.58 -18.40 7.03
CA LEU A 26 -9.41 -17.85 7.69
C LEU A 26 -9.78 -16.71 8.64
N THR A 27 -9.14 -16.74 9.82
CA THR A 27 -9.16 -15.60 10.73
C THR A 27 -8.11 -14.56 10.32
N VAL A 28 -8.21 -13.35 10.87
CA VAL A 28 -7.16 -12.31 10.72
C VAL A 28 -5.80 -12.84 11.19
N ASN A 29 -5.76 -13.57 12.32
CA ASN A 29 -4.51 -14.14 12.82
C ASN A 29 -3.90 -15.14 11.84
N ASP A 30 -4.70 -16.04 11.28
CA ASP A 30 -4.23 -17.04 10.30
C ASP A 30 -3.64 -16.35 9.07
N LEU A 31 -4.31 -15.31 8.57
CA LEU A 31 -3.81 -14.53 7.46
C LEU A 31 -2.45 -13.88 7.78
N VAL A 32 -2.34 -13.20 8.93
CA VAL A 32 -1.11 -12.49 9.29
C VAL A 32 0.04 -13.45 9.53
N GLU A 33 -0.21 -14.64 10.06
CA GLU A 33 0.79 -15.70 10.19
C GLU A 33 1.36 -16.17 8.84
N MET A 34 0.58 -16.09 7.75
CA MET A 34 1.08 -16.42 6.40
C MET A 34 2.21 -15.49 5.96
N GLY A 35 2.25 -14.25 6.42
CA GLY A 35 3.35 -13.32 6.18
C GLY A 35 4.71 -13.85 6.67
N ARG A 36 4.72 -14.83 7.58
CA ARG A 36 5.96 -15.43 8.10
C ARG A 36 6.53 -16.56 7.24
N PHE A 37 5.83 -17.01 6.17
CA PHE A 37 6.31 -18.10 5.32
C PHE A 37 7.74 -17.95 4.80
N PRO A 38 8.23 -16.80 4.33
CA PRO A 38 9.61 -16.65 3.87
C PRO A 38 10.66 -16.92 4.97
N HIS A 39 10.28 -16.77 6.24
CA HIS A 39 11.17 -16.99 7.39
C HIS A 39 11.13 -18.41 7.94
N ARG A 40 10.07 -19.18 7.68
CA ARG A 40 9.92 -20.55 8.16
C ARG A 40 10.90 -21.49 7.42
N GLY A 41 11.53 -22.40 8.18
CA GLY A 41 12.43 -23.41 7.63
C GLY A 41 11.71 -24.43 6.74
N PHE A 42 12.47 -25.36 6.15
CA PHE A 42 11.96 -26.40 5.26
C PHE A 42 10.84 -27.27 5.88
N LEU A 43 10.82 -27.41 7.21
CA LEU A 43 9.77 -28.14 7.94
C LEU A 43 8.58 -27.27 8.35
N GLY A 44 8.50 -26.00 7.89
CA GLY A 44 7.36 -25.12 8.13
C GLY A 44 7.07 -24.78 9.60
N ARG A 45 7.96 -25.13 10.53
CA ARG A 45 7.77 -24.85 11.95
C ARG A 45 7.93 -23.36 12.21
N ALA A 46 6.96 -22.78 12.93
CA ALA A 46 7.03 -21.41 13.40
C ALA A 46 8.24 -21.24 14.33
N GLY A 47 9.05 -20.21 14.06
CA GLY A 47 10.13 -19.80 14.95
C GLY A 47 9.58 -19.16 16.23
N LYS A 48 10.43 -19.04 17.27
CA LYS A 48 10.03 -18.34 18.50
C LYS A 48 9.62 -16.88 18.22
N ASP A 49 10.29 -16.24 17.29
CA ASP A 49 10.09 -14.83 16.94
C ASP A 49 8.87 -14.59 16.04
N ASP A 50 8.30 -15.64 15.41
CA ASP A 50 7.17 -15.48 14.49
C ASP A 50 5.93 -14.91 15.19
N LYS A 51 5.68 -15.35 16.43
CA LYS A 51 4.54 -14.84 17.22
C LYS A 51 4.70 -13.36 17.55
N GLU A 52 5.90 -12.93 17.90
CA GLU A 52 6.20 -11.52 18.22
C GLU A 52 6.02 -10.63 16.98
N HIS A 53 6.46 -11.11 15.80
CA HIS A 53 6.28 -10.38 14.56
C HIS A 53 4.81 -10.30 14.11
N VAL A 54 4.04 -11.37 14.32
CA VAL A 54 2.60 -11.37 14.06
C VAL A 54 1.89 -10.40 14.99
N GLU A 55 2.16 -10.47 16.29
CA GLU A 55 1.56 -9.58 17.29
C GLU A 55 1.86 -8.11 16.98
N TRP A 56 3.13 -7.81 16.69
CA TRP A 56 3.56 -6.49 16.31
C TRP A 56 2.85 -5.99 15.02
N ALA A 57 2.71 -6.82 13.99
CA ALA A 57 2.04 -6.43 12.76
C ALA A 57 0.54 -6.13 12.98
N LEU A 58 -0.14 -6.95 13.81
CA LEU A 58 -1.53 -6.73 14.20
C LEU A 58 -1.71 -5.39 14.95
N GLU A 59 -0.77 -5.04 15.83
CA GLU A 59 -0.76 -3.77 16.55
C GLU A 59 -0.53 -2.59 15.61
N GLN A 60 0.49 -2.68 14.74
CA GLN A 60 0.85 -1.60 13.81
C GLN A 60 -0.29 -1.25 12.85
N THR A 61 -1.12 -2.20 12.48
CA THR A 61 -2.23 -1.99 11.55
C THR A 61 -3.59 -1.79 12.25
N GLY A 62 -3.63 -1.85 13.57
CA GLY A 62 -4.84 -1.64 14.37
C GLY A 62 -5.89 -2.74 14.21
N VAL A 63 -5.48 -3.98 13.87
CA VAL A 63 -6.41 -5.12 13.71
C VAL A 63 -6.29 -6.17 14.83
N LYS A 64 -5.54 -5.87 15.89
CA LYS A 64 -5.29 -6.80 17.00
C LYS A 64 -6.58 -7.30 17.66
N GLU A 65 -7.53 -6.42 17.93
CA GLU A 65 -8.79 -6.77 18.57
C GLU A 65 -9.70 -7.67 17.68
N MET A 66 -9.40 -7.69 16.38
CA MET A 66 -10.14 -8.49 15.38
C MET A 66 -9.44 -9.82 15.06
N ARG A 67 -8.33 -10.15 15.73
CA ARG A 67 -7.45 -11.26 15.35
C ARG A 67 -8.14 -12.61 15.16
N TYR A 68 -9.23 -12.87 15.89
CA TYR A 68 -9.99 -14.10 15.80
C TYR A 68 -11.26 -13.99 14.96
N ARG A 69 -11.53 -12.82 14.35
CA ARG A 69 -12.65 -12.68 13.43
C ARG A 69 -12.30 -13.28 12.07
N LEU A 70 -13.31 -13.84 11.41
CA LEU A 70 -13.15 -14.34 10.04
C LEU A 70 -13.01 -13.17 9.06
N LEU A 71 -12.15 -13.30 8.06
CA LEU A 71 -11.88 -12.26 7.06
C LEU A 71 -13.13 -11.80 6.31
N ASN A 72 -14.06 -12.72 6.04
CA ASN A 72 -15.31 -12.43 5.34
C ASN A 72 -16.30 -11.61 6.17
N THR A 73 -16.09 -11.47 7.48
CA THR A 73 -16.94 -10.67 8.39
C THR A 73 -16.44 -9.25 8.60
N LEU A 74 -15.29 -8.91 7.99
CA LEU A 74 -14.67 -7.61 8.10
C LEU A 74 -15.24 -6.62 7.07
N SER A 75 -15.27 -5.34 7.44
CA SER A 75 -15.46 -4.25 6.46
C SER A 75 -14.30 -4.21 5.45
N GLY A 76 -14.49 -3.49 4.34
CA GLY A 76 -13.43 -3.32 3.33
C GLY A 76 -12.13 -2.76 3.91
N GLY A 77 -12.23 -1.71 4.72
CA GLY A 77 -11.06 -1.08 5.36
C GLY A 77 -10.40 -1.98 6.41
N GLU A 78 -11.19 -2.68 7.26
CA GLU A 78 -10.66 -3.65 8.23
C GLU A 78 -9.92 -4.78 7.52
N ARG A 79 -10.50 -5.30 6.43
CA ARG A 79 -9.88 -6.35 5.63
C ARG A 79 -8.60 -5.88 4.96
N GLN A 80 -8.58 -4.66 4.42
CA GLN A 80 -7.38 -4.08 3.83
C GLN A 80 -6.25 -3.93 4.86
N ARG A 81 -6.56 -3.47 6.09
CA ARG A 81 -5.58 -3.41 7.19
C ARG A 81 -5.07 -4.79 7.58
N ALA A 82 -5.90 -5.83 7.54
CA ALA A 82 -5.46 -7.21 7.80
C ALA A 82 -4.48 -7.72 6.72
N TRP A 83 -4.70 -7.39 5.45
CA TRP A 83 -3.77 -7.72 4.37
C TRP A 83 -2.45 -6.97 4.51
N ILE A 84 -2.49 -5.69 4.87
CA ILE A 84 -1.27 -4.91 5.18
C ILE A 84 -0.53 -5.52 6.37
N ALA A 85 -1.25 -6.00 7.41
CA ALA A 85 -0.65 -6.68 8.55
C ALA A 85 0.09 -7.96 8.13
N MET A 86 -0.49 -8.77 7.23
CA MET A 86 0.17 -9.95 6.68
C MET A 86 1.49 -9.57 5.98
N ALA A 87 1.45 -8.55 5.10
CA ALA A 87 2.65 -8.08 4.42
C ALA A 87 3.70 -7.55 5.41
N LEU A 88 3.27 -6.80 6.42
CA LEU A 88 4.12 -6.21 7.45
C LEU A 88 4.74 -7.28 8.38
N ALA A 89 4.02 -8.37 8.68
CA ALA A 89 4.54 -9.50 9.48
C ALA A 89 5.78 -10.14 8.84
N GLN A 90 5.96 -10.03 7.53
CA GLN A 90 7.15 -10.46 6.83
C GLN A 90 8.40 -9.66 7.22
N ARG A 91 8.25 -8.46 7.84
CA ARG A 91 9.35 -7.51 8.13
C ARG A 91 10.10 -7.09 6.86
N PRO A 92 9.43 -6.63 5.83
CA PRO A 92 10.06 -6.26 4.58
C PRO A 92 10.84 -4.93 4.73
N GLU A 93 11.81 -4.71 3.84
CA GLU A 93 12.45 -3.41 3.62
C GLU A 93 11.66 -2.56 2.63
N VAL A 94 10.97 -3.25 1.69
CA VAL A 94 10.16 -2.62 0.64
C VAL A 94 8.77 -3.26 0.62
N LEU A 95 7.74 -2.43 0.61
CA LEU A 95 6.34 -2.83 0.48
C LEU A 95 5.78 -2.31 -0.85
N LEU A 96 5.38 -3.23 -1.73
CA LEU A 96 4.67 -2.90 -2.97
C LEU A 96 3.17 -3.04 -2.76
N LEU A 97 2.42 -2.00 -3.05
CA LEU A 97 0.97 -1.96 -2.92
C LEU A 97 0.35 -1.64 -4.29
N ASP A 98 -0.48 -2.55 -4.77
CA ASP A 98 -1.21 -2.35 -6.02
C ASP A 98 -2.63 -1.86 -5.70
N GLU A 99 -2.86 -0.56 -5.90
CA GLU A 99 -4.14 0.13 -5.66
C GLU A 99 -4.75 -0.14 -4.26
N PRO A 100 -4.06 0.19 -3.17
CA PRO A 100 -4.47 -0.23 -1.83
C PRO A 100 -5.76 0.43 -1.32
N THR A 101 -6.26 1.45 -2.00
CA THR A 101 -7.46 2.22 -1.62
C THR A 101 -8.68 1.96 -2.52
N THR A 102 -8.54 1.14 -3.56
CA THR A 102 -9.62 0.82 -4.50
C THR A 102 -10.76 0.07 -3.79
N TYR A 103 -12.00 0.41 -4.12
CA TYR A 103 -13.24 -0.10 -3.52
C TYR A 103 -13.49 0.28 -2.05
N LEU A 104 -12.72 1.20 -1.49
CA LEU A 104 -12.94 1.77 -0.17
C LEU A 104 -13.71 3.09 -0.25
N ASP A 105 -14.52 3.39 0.74
CA ASP A 105 -15.07 4.73 0.92
C ASP A 105 -13.99 5.74 1.34
N ILE A 106 -14.30 7.03 1.25
CA ILE A 106 -13.36 8.13 1.50
C ILE A 106 -12.71 8.03 2.89
N CYS A 107 -13.47 7.66 3.91
CA CYS A 107 -12.96 7.55 5.27
C CYS A 107 -11.88 6.47 5.36
N HIS A 108 -12.19 5.26 4.86
CA HIS A 108 -11.25 4.15 4.86
C HIS A 108 -10.05 4.37 3.93
N GLN A 109 -10.23 5.08 2.79
CA GLN A 109 -9.10 5.49 1.95
C GLN A 109 -8.11 6.35 2.73
N LEU A 110 -8.60 7.37 3.45
CA LEU A 110 -7.74 8.23 4.26
C LEU A 110 -7.05 7.47 5.39
N GLU A 111 -7.76 6.56 6.08
CA GLU A 111 -7.19 5.71 7.12
C GLU A 111 -6.02 4.85 6.58
N ILE A 112 -6.19 4.24 5.39
CA ILE A 112 -5.14 3.45 4.75
C ILE A 112 -3.94 4.32 4.35
N MET A 113 -4.17 5.50 3.76
CA MET A 113 -3.09 6.40 3.37
C MET A 113 -2.31 6.90 4.60
N GLN A 114 -3.01 7.26 5.68
CA GLN A 114 -2.37 7.64 6.96
C GLN A 114 -1.58 6.48 7.58
N LEU A 115 -2.13 5.26 7.55
CA LEU A 115 -1.41 4.07 8.00
C LEU A 115 -0.12 3.87 7.22
N ILE A 116 -0.17 3.91 5.87
CA ILE A 116 1.00 3.75 5.00
C ILE A 116 2.05 4.82 5.30
N THR A 117 1.63 6.09 5.43
CA THR A 117 2.52 7.20 5.75
C THR A 117 3.22 6.98 7.10
N ARG A 118 2.47 6.57 8.12
CA ARG A 118 3.01 6.27 9.44
C ARG A 118 4.03 5.12 9.39
N LEU A 119 3.72 4.03 8.68
CA LEU A 119 4.65 2.90 8.51
C LEU A 119 5.94 3.32 7.81
N ASN A 120 5.87 4.19 6.79
CA ASN A 120 7.04 4.74 6.13
C ASN A 120 7.87 5.59 7.09
N GLN A 121 7.25 6.56 7.80
CA GLN A 121 7.96 7.53 8.64
C GLN A 121 8.52 6.91 9.92
N GLU A 122 7.76 6.07 10.62
CA GLU A 122 8.14 5.52 11.91
C GLU A 122 9.04 4.28 11.79
N LEU A 123 8.85 3.47 10.73
CA LEU A 123 9.59 2.22 10.56
C LEU A 123 10.69 2.30 9.49
N GLY A 124 10.81 3.41 8.77
CA GLY A 124 11.75 3.55 7.65
C GLY A 124 11.43 2.61 6.48
N LEU A 125 10.18 2.13 6.38
CA LEU A 125 9.74 1.21 5.35
C LEU A 125 9.64 1.94 4.01
N THR A 126 10.35 1.47 2.99
CA THR A 126 10.16 1.98 1.63
C THR A 126 8.84 1.48 1.07
N VAL A 127 7.94 2.39 0.69
CA VAL A 127 6.65 2.02 0.10
C VAL A 127 6.60 2.46 -1.35
N VAL A 128 6.26 1.53 -2.24
CA VAL A 128 5.95 1.80 -3.64
C VAL A 128 4.51 1.40 -3.87
N MET A 129 3.68 2.32 -4.36
CA MET A 129 2.27 2.02 -4.60
C MET A 129 1.78 2.55 -5.95
N VAL A 130 0.86 1.81 -6.55
CA VAL A 130 0.06 2.28 -7.68
C VAL A 130 -1.15 3.01 -7.12
N VAL A 131 -1.41 4.22 -7.58
CA VAL A 131 -2.56 5.02 -7.17
C VAL A 131 -3.28 5.58 -8.39
N HIS A 132 -4.62 5.69 -8.30
CA HIS A 132 -5.44 6.34 -9.32
C HIS A 132 -5.83 7.76 -8.93
N ASP A 133 -5.92 8.05 -7.64
CA ASP A 133 -6.18 9.40 -7.15
C ASP A 133 -4.89 10.22 -7.12
N LEU A 134 -4.80 11.19 -8.03
CA LEU A 134 -3.64 12.07 -8.15
C LEU A 134 -3.47 12.99 -6.94
N ASN A 135 -4.56 13.34 -6.26
CA ASN A 135 -4.47 14.13 -5.03
C ASN A 135 -3.86 13.31 -3.89
N HIS A 136 -4.11 11.99 -3.84
CA HIS A 136 -3.36 11.11 -2.93
C HIS A 136 -1.86 11.11 -3.25
N ALA A 137 -1.48 11.05 -4.52
CA ALA A 137 -0.07 11.15 -4.90
C ALA A 137 0.54 12.51 -4.49
N ILE A 138 -0.17 13.63 -4.69
CA ILE A 138 0.29 14.98 -4.31
C ILE A 138 0.45 15.10 -2.79
N MET A 139 -0.46 14.49 -2.01
CA MET A 139 -0.51 14.65 -0.56
C MET A 139 0.45 13.73 0.19
N TYR A 140 0.69 12.52 -0.31
CA TYR A 140 1.33 11.46 0.47
C TYR A 140 2.63 10.93 -0.13
N ALA A 141 2.93 11.16 -1.42
CA ALA A 141 4.14 10.63 -2.02
C ALA A 141 5.33 11.62 -1.89
N ASP A 142 6.52 11.07 -1.65
CA ASP A 142 7.79 11.81 -1.72
C ASP A 142 8.29 11.91 -3.17
N HIS A 143 7.99 10.90 -3.99
CA HIS A 143 8.41 10.79 -5.38
C HIS A 143 7.34 10.10 -6.21
N VAL A 144 7.13 10.59 -7.42
CA VAL A 144 6.15 10.04 -8.37
C VAL A 144 6.85 9.59 -9.65
N VAL A 145 6.41 8.47 -10.18
CA VAL A 145 6.80 7.94 -11.48
C VAL A 145 5.55 7.83 -12.34
N VAL A 146 5.51 8.53 -13.47
CA VAL A 146 4.38 8.50 -14.40
C VAL A 146 4.71 7.58 -15.57
N VAL A 147 3.86 6.56 -15.76
CA VAL A 147 4.02 5.54 -16.81
C VAL A 147 2.82 5.60 -17.75
N LYS A 148 3.07 5.54 -19.07
CA LYS A 148 2.03 5.45 -20.10
C LYS A 148 2.42 4.44 -21.17
N ALA A 149 1.52 3.53 -21.49
CA ALA A 149 1.76 2.49 -22.50
C ALA A 149 3.08 1.71 -22.30
N GLY A 150 3.45 1.43 -21.04
CA GLY A 150 4.68 0.72 -20.69
C GLY A 150 5.97 1.56 -20.73
N HIS A 151 5.87 2.86 -21.00
CA HIS A 151 7.03 3.76 -21.05
C HIS A 151 7.00 4.77 -19.91
N LEU A 152 8.18 5.08 -19.37
CA LEU A 152 8.36 6.17 -18.43
C LEU A 152 8.12 7.51 -19.17
N VAL A 153 7.17 8.29 -18.66
CA VAL A 153 6.88 9.64 -19.16
C VAL A 153 7.71 10.67 -18.41
N THR A 154 7.61 10.67 -17.10
CA THR A 154 8.35 11.57 -16.21
C THR A 154 8.43 11.01 -14.80
N SER A 155 9.35 11.55 -14.00
CA SER A 155 9.43 11.24 -12.56
C SER A 155 10.02 12.40 -11.78
N GLY A 156 9.62 12.58 -10.52
CA GLY A 156 10.10 13.66 -9.67
C GLY A 156 9.20 13.90 -8.47
N ALA A 157 9.39 15.07 -7.83
CA ALA A 157 8.56 15.49 -6.72
C ALA A 157 7.10 15.67 -7.18
N PRO A 158 6.10 15.15 -6.43
CA PRO A 158 4.69 15.19 -6.85
C PRO A 158 4.21 16.58 -7.24
N ARG A 159 4.59 17.59 -6.46
CA ARG A 159 4.16 18.98 -6.68
C ARG A 159 4.72 19.62 -7.95
N GLU A 160 5.83 19.10 -8.46
CA GLU A 160 6.46 19.59 -9.69
C GLU A 160 5.94 18.83 -10.91
N ILE A 161 5.67 17.53 -10.74
CA ILE A 161 5.34 16.63 -11.85
C ILE A 161 3.84 16.60 -12.12
N ILE A 162 2.99 16.55 -11.08
CA ILE A 162 1.54 16.44 -11.25
C ILE A 162 0.97 17.84 -11.47
N THR A 163 0.76 18.20 -12.74
CA THR A 163 0.22 19.49 -13.17
C THR A 163 -0.98 19.30 -14.10
N ALA A 164 -1.73 20.37 -14.35
CA ALA A 164 -2.84 20.34 -15.32
C ALA A 164 -2.35 19.98 -16.74
N GLU A 165 -1.14 20.41 -17.12
CA GLU A 165 -0.51 20.08 -18.41
C GLU A 165 -0.21 18.58 -18.50
N LEU A 166 0.33 17.98 -17.43
CA LEU A 166 0.55 16.52 -17.39
C LEU A 166 -0.77 15.76 -17.55
N LEU A 167 -1.84 16.20 -16.89
CA LEU A 167 -3.16 15.56 -17.03
C LEU A 167 -3.67 15.66 -18.45
N ALA A 168 -3.50 16.80 -19.09
CA ALA A 168 -3.87 16.99 -20.49
C ALA A 168 -3.09 16.07 -21.44
N GLU A 169 -1.80 15.98 -21.25
CA GLU A 169 -0.92 15.20 -22.13
C GLU A 169 -1.09 13.69 -21.93
N VAL A 170 -1.05 13.24 -20.68
CA VAL A 170 -1.03 11.81 -20.35
C VAL A 170 -2.43 11.21 -20.33
N PHE A 171 -3.36 11.86 -19.63
CA PHE A 171 -4.70 11.32 -19.34
C PHE A 171 -5.78 11.89 -20.28
N LYS A 172 -5.47 12.92 -21.09
CA LYS A 172 -6.45 13.60 -21.96
C LYS A 172 -7.59 14.25 -21.16
N VAL A 173 -7.26 14.78 -19.99
CA VAL A 173 -8.21 15.41 -19.05
C VAL A 173 -7.81 16.87 -18.83
N LYS A 174 -8.81 17.77 -18.89
CA LYS A 174 -8.66 19.15 -18.40
C LYS A 174 -8.87 19.16 -16.90
N ALA A 175 -8.02 19.84 -16.18
CA ALA A 175 -8.13 19.98 -14.74
C ALA A 175 -7.93 21.42 -14.31
N ASP A 176 -8.71 21.84 -13.32
CA ASP A 176 -8.48 23.09 -12.59
C ASP A 176 -7.62 22.85 -11.37
N GLU A 177 -6.75 23.80 -11.08
CA GLU A 177 -5.84 23.74 -9.94
C GLU A 177 -6.36 24.63 -8.82
N PHE A 178 -6.42 24.10 -7.61
CA PHE A 178 -6.84 24.80 -6.40
C PHE A 178 -5.76 24.72 -5.33
N THR A 179 -5.55 25.81 -4.61
CA THR A 179 -4.71 25.83 -3.42
C THR A 179 -5.59 25.65 -2.19
N LEU A 180 -5.31 24.62 -1.39
CA LEU A 180 -6.00 24.35 -0.14
C LEU A 180 -5.45 25.24 0.98
N SER A 181 -6.17 25.28 2.13
CA SER A 181 -5.84 26.13 3.30
C SER A 181 -4.46 25.86 3.93
N ASN A 182 -3.82 24.76 3.60
CA ASN A 182 -2.49 24.34 4.06
C ASN A 182 -1.41 24.44 2.97
N ASP A 183 -1.61 25.28 1.98
CA ASP A 183 -0.74 25.45 0.79
C ASP A 183 -0.55 24.18 -0.05
N LEU A 184 -1.37 23.16 0.15
CA LEU A 184 -1.42 22.00 -0.71
C LEU A 184 -2.19 22.33 -1.99
N ARG A 185 -1.68 21.81 -3.12
CA ARG A 185 -2.40 21.88 -4.39
C ARG A 185 -3.34 20.69 -4.51
N ALA A 186 -4.50 20.92 -5.09
CA ALA A 186 -5.43 19.91 -5.52
C ALA A 186 -5.76 20.11 -6.99
N LEU A 187 -5.84 19.02 -7.75
CA LEU A 187 -6.26 19.03 -9.15
C LEU A 187 -7.64 18.42 -9.26
N VAL A 188 -8.57 19.19 -9.83
CA VAL A 188 -9.96 18.75 -10.02
C VAL A 188 -10.20 18.56 -11.53
N PRO A 189 -10.38 17.32 -12.00
CA PRO A 189 -10.76 17.05 -13.38
C PRO A 189 -12.11 17.70 -13.71
N VAL A 190 -12.17 18.48 -14.80
CA VAL A 190 -13.39 19.22 -15.17
C VAL A 190 -13.94 18.84 -16.54
N ASP A 191 -13.11 18.35 -17.47
CA ASP A 191 -13.55 17.96 -18.82
C ASP A 191 -12.52 17.02 -19.47
N LEU A 192 -12.88 16.44 -20.60
CA LEU A 192 -11.99 15.67 -21.45
C LEU A 192 -11.40 16.55 -22.56
N TYR A 193 -10.14 16.33 -22.91
CA TYR A 193 -9.62 16.81 -24.18
C TYR A 193 -10.18 15.95 -25.30
N LYS A 194 -10.92 16.57 -26.22
CA LYS A 194 -11.43 15.94 -27.45
C LYS A 194 -10.35 15.83 -28.51
#